data_5660f3b5e1490cb712672b7c8f6eb8e2
#
_entry.id   5660f3b5e1490cb712672b7c8f6eb8e2
#
_cell.length_a   1.000
_cell.length_b   1.000
_cell.length_c   1.000
_cell.angle_alpha   90.00
_cell.angle_beta   90.00
_cell.angle_gamma   90.00
#
_symmetry.space_group_name_H-M   'P 1'
#
loop_
_entity.id
_entity.type
_entity.pdbx_description
1 polymer ?
#
loop_
_entity_poly.entity_id
_entity_poly.type
_entity_poly.pdbx_seq_one_letter_code
_entity_poly.pdbx_strand_id
1 'polypeptide(L)' 'MKLWNEMSLLEQYICIYSDMHKDAYGFRPRNDISEWTEDDFRKEFEILQKCIIETEDNW' A
#
# COMPACT_ATOMS: atom_id res chain seq x y z
N MET A 1 2.48 -9.85 -19.07
CA MET A 1 1.92 -9.00 -17.99
C MET A 1 0.52 -9.48 -17.66
N LYS A 2 0.24 -9.70 -16.37
CA LYS A 2 -1.09 -10.14 -15.96
C LYS A 2 -2.08 -8.97 -15.94
N LEU A 3 -3.31 -9.24 -16.31
CA LEU A 3 -4.38 -8.26 -16.14
C LEU A 3 -4.70 -8.15 -14.65
N TRP A 4 -5.25 -6.99 -14.25
CA TRP A 4 -5.56 -6.75 -12.84
C TRP A 4 -6.43 -7.85 -12.23
N ASN A 5 -7.45 -8.29 -12.96
CA ASN A 5 -8.38 -9.31 -12.45
C ASN A 5 -7.80 -10.73 -12.47
N GLU A 6 -6.64 -10.94 -13.09
CA GLU A 6 -5.93 -12.22 -13.07
C GLU A 6 -4.96 -12.33 -11.90
N MET A 7 -4.68 -11.21 -11.24
CA MET A 7 -3.77 -11.18 -10.11
C MET A 7 -4.46 -11.68 -8.85
N SER A 8 -3.70 -12.37 -8.00
CA SER A 8 -4.23 -12.77 -6.70
C SER A 8 -4.50 -11.54 -5.83
N LEU A 9 -5.31 -11.71 -4.77
CA LEU A 9 -5.61 -10.61 -3.87
C LEU A 9 -4.34 -10.03 -3.24
N LEU A 10 -3.39 -10.90 -2.86
CA LEU A 10 -2.13 -10.44 -2.30
C LEU A 10 -1.30 -9.67 -3.32
N GLU A 11 -1.28 -10.10 -4.57
CA GLU A 11 -0.58 -9.36 -5.62
C GLU A 11 -1.17 -7.96 -5.80
N GLN A 12 -2.49 -7.87 -5.77
CA GLN A 12 -3.17 -6.58 -5.86
C GLN A 12 -2.81 -5.69 -4.68
N TYR A 13 -2.77 -6.25 -3.47
CA TYR A 13 -2.39 -5.50 -2.29
C TYR A 13 -0.95 -4.99 -2.38
N ILE A 14 -0.03 -5.79 -2.91
CA ILE A 14 1.35 -5.37 -3.08
C ILE A 14 1.43 -4.13 -3.97
N CYS A 15 0.72 -4.15 -5.09
CA CYS A 15 0.70 -3.01 -6.01
C CYS A 15 0.09 -1.77 -5.35
N ILE A 16 -1.05 -1.93 -4.70
CA ILE A 16 -1.75 -0.83 -4.05
C ILE A 16 -0.88 -0.24 -2.94
N TYR A 17 -0.31 -1.10 -2.10
CA TYR A 17 0.53 -0.65 -1.00
C TYR A 17 1.75 0.12 -1.50
N SER A 18 2.40 -0.38 -2.55
CA SER A 18 3.57 0.27 -3.12
C SER A 18 3.24 1.69 -3.59
N ASP A 19 2.10 1.86 -4.26
CA ASP A 19 1.67 3.17 -4.72
C ASP A 19 1.33 4.09 -3.56
N MET A 20 0.60 3.60 -2.56
CA MET A 20 0.24 4.39 -1.39
C MET A 20 1.48 4.81 -0.61
N HIS A 21 2.43 3.91 -0.46
CA HIS A 21 3.68 4.22 0.24
C HIS A 21 4.44 5.33 -0.47
N LYS A 22 4.49 5.26 -1.79
CA LYS A 22 5.15 6.31 -2.57
C LYS A 22 4.45 7.65 -2.42
N ASP A 23 3.11 7.65 -2.40
CA ASP A 23 2.35 8.88 -2.20
C ASP A 23 2.57 9.47 -0.81
N ALA A 24 2.63 8.62 0.22
CA ALA A 24 2.75 9.07 1.60
C ALA A 24 4.18 9.52 1.94
N TYR A 25 5.19 8.80 1.45
CA TYR A 25 6.58 9.03 1.85
C TYR A 25 7.47 9.50 0.70
N GLY A 26 6.98 9.49 -0.52
CA GLY A 26 7.75 9.94 -1.68
C GLY A 26 8.65 8.88 -2.29
N PHE A 27 8.64 7.65 -1.76
CA PHE A 27 9.44 6.55 -2.31
C PHE A 27 8.73 5.23 -2.07
N ARG A 28 9.11 4.21 -2.84
CA ARG A 28 8.53 2.88 -2.68
C ARG A 28 9.17 2.14 -1.52
N PRO A 29 8.45 1.19 -0.91
CA PRO A 29 9.01 0.44 0.23
C PRO A 29 10.22 -0.41 -0.21
N ARG A 30 11.25 -0.43 0.63
CA ARG A 30 12.45 -1.20 0.38
C ARG A 30 12.37 -2.63 0.93
N ASN A 31 11.47 -2.83 1.89
CA ASN A 31 11.31 -4.14 2.50
C ASN A 31 10.62 -5.10 1.54
N ASP A 32 10.91 -6.39 1.71
CA ASP A 32 10.25 -7.41 0.91
C ASP A 32 8.85 -7.65 1.47
N ILE A 33 7.87 -7.01 0.84
CA ILE A 33 6.48 -7.11 1.27
C ILE A 33 5.74 -8.29 0.62
N SER A 34 6.42 -9.05 -0.22
CA SER A 34 5.79 -10.18 -0.90
C SER A 34 5.43 -11.31 0.06
N GLU A 35 6.06 -11.37 1.23
CA GLU A 35 5.76 -12.37 2.25
C GLU A 35 4.66 -11.94 3.22
N TRP A 36 4.19 -10.71 3.13
CA TRP A 36 3.15 -10.21 4.02
C TRP A 36 1.82 -10.92 3.77
N THR A 37 1.04 -11.08 4.85
CA THR A 37 -0.33 -11.58 4.76
C THR A 37 -1.29 -10.42 4.52
N GLU A 38 -2.56 -10.77 4.27
CA GLU A 38 -3.60 -9.75 4.12
C GLU A 38 -3.72 -8.87 5.36
N ASP A 39 -3.60 -9.48 6.54
CA ASP A 39 -3.69 -8.72 7.79
C ASP A 39 -2.58 -7.70 7.90
N ASP A 40 -1.37 -8.06 7.49
CA ASP A 40 -0.24 -7.14 7.51
C ASP A 40 -0.51 -5.94 6.59
N PHE A 41 -1.02 -6.19 5.40
CA PHE A 41 -1.36 -5.11 4.47
C PHE A 41 -2.46 -4.20 5.02
N ARG A 42 -3.48 -4.79 5.64
CA ARG A 42 -4.58 -4.01 6.21
C ARG A 42 -4.09 -3.04 7.28
N LYS A 43 -3.21 -3.50 8.17
CA LYS A 43 -2.65 -2.65 9.21
C LYS A 43 -1.87 -1.48 8.61
N GLU A 44 -1.06 -1.77 7.61
CA GLU A 44 -0.26 -0.73 6.96
C GLU A 44 -1.12 0.23 6.16
N PHE A 45 -2.19 -0.27 5.53
CA PHE A 45 -3.13 0.60 4.82
C PHE A 45 -3.78 1.61 5.75
N GLU A 46 -4.16 1.20 6.96
CA GLU A 46 -4.71 2.12 7.94
C GLU A 46 -3.72 3.22 8.29
N ILE A 47 -2.46 2.85 8.52
CA ILE A 47 -1.42 3.81 8.85
C ILE A 47 -1.22 4.81 7.71
N LEU A 48 -1.13 4.31 6.49
CA LEU A 48 -0.93 5.16 5.31
C LEU A 48 -2.11 6.09 5.08
N GLN A 49 -3.32 5.58 5.24
CA GLN A 49 -4.52 6.40 5.07
C GLN A 49 -4.55 7.55 6.08
N LYS A 50 -4.20 7.29 7.32
CA LYS A 50 -4.14 8.33 8.34
C LYS A 50 -3.13 9.40 7.98
N CYS A 51 -1.96 9.01 7.49
CA CYS A 51 -0.93 9.98 7.07
C CYS A 51 -1.45 10.88 5.95
N ILE A 52 -2.13 10.31 4.97
CA ILE A 52 -2.67 11.07 3.84
C ILE A 52 -3.78 12.00 4.30
N ILE A 53 -4.71 11.49 5.13
CA ILE A 53 -5.84 12.27 5.63
C ILE A 53 -5.35 13.41 6.50
N GLU A 54 -4.39 13.16 7.40
CA GLU A 54 -3.85 14.21 8.27
C GLU A 54 -3.19 15.32 7.46
N THR A 55 -2.51 14.97 6.36
CA THR A 55 -1.90 15.95 5.49
C THR A 55 -2.96 16.84 4.83
N GLU A 56 -4.09 16.28 4.46
CA GLU A 56 -5.20 17.04 3.85
C GLU A 56 -5.89 17.93 4.86
N ASP A 57 -5.98 17.50 6.11
CA ASP A 57 -6.67 18.26 7.17
C ASP A 57 -5.87 19.46 7.65
N ASN A 58 -4.62 19.59 7.26
CA ASN A 58 -3.74 20.68 7.70
C ASN A 58 -3.82 21.93 6.81
N TRP A 59 -4.89 22.11 6.12
CA TRP A 59 -5.09 23.29 5.28
C TRP A 59 -5.35 24.55 6.09
#